data_e9fdef7b7b1a745630d5f57d97a9118e
#
_entry.id   e9fdef7b7b1a745630d5f57d97a9118e
#
_cell.length_a   1.000
_cell.length_b   1.000
_cell.length_c   1.000
_cell.angle_alpha   90.00
_cell.angle_beta   90.00
_cell.angle_gamma   90.00
#
_symmetry.space_group_name_H-M   'P 1'
#
loop_
_entity.id
_entity.type
_entity.pdbx_description
1 polymer ?
#
loop_
_entity_poly.entity_id
_entity_poly.type
_entity_poly.pdbx_seq_one_letter_code
_entity_poly.pdbx_strand_id
1 'polypeptide(L)'
;MDFTYQNDNTRAFFAQDFNEFNKIFDLIRNSLISGEEIDVNNINLSQYIDFNPNLTRVFISIFQSGVKHLRVNSLKDDLQSTFNACIAKLRSAERFSQFDISDKDNCRIMIEWVISRREIIPKKLIQSKFNSLRFEIGINGLELEKGRNKYFYTPTDAVVFSHMGLTNALNHLLRKT
;
A
#
# COMPACT_ATOMS: atom_id res chain seq x y z
N MET A 1 22.85 0.30 0.89
CA MET A 1 21.54 0.97 0.85
C MET A 1 20.92 0.60 -0.47
N ASP A 2 19.94 -0.26 -0.42
CA ASP A 2 19.36 -0.87 -1.62
C ASP A 2 17.95 -0.27 -1.83
N PHE A 3 17.70 0.24 -3.06
CA PHE A 3 16.42 0.78 -3.46
C PHE A 3 15.74 -0.20 -4.40
N THR A 4 14.49 -0.50 -4.13
CA THR A 4 13.67 -1.35 -4.97
C THR A 4 12.62 -0.49 -5.69
N TYR A 5 12.59 -0.58 -7.00
CA TYR A 5 11.60 0.09 -7.87
C TYR A 5 10.53 -0.92 -8.28
N GLN A 6 9.29 -0.52 -8.19
CA GLN A 6 8.17 -1.30 -8.70
C GLN A 6 7.90 -0.89 -10.15
N ASN A 7 7.93 -1.87 -11.06
CA ASN A 7 7.52 -1.66 -12.43
C ASN A 7 6.12 -2.25 -12.62
N ASP A 8 5.28 -1.50 -13.27
CA ASP A 8 3.87 -1.76 -13.28
C ASP A 8 3.37 -2.22 -14.65
N ASN A 9 2.62 -3.34 -14.64
CA ASN A 9 1.62 -3.59 -15.66
C ASN A 9 0.29 -3.15 -15.06
N THR A 10 -0.03 -1.88 -15.16
CA THR A 10 -1.33 -1.35 -14.71
C THR A 10 -2.43 -2.05 -15.51
N ARG A 11 -3.15 -2.96 -14.87
CA ARG A 11 -4.39 -3.48 -15.46
C ARG A 11 -5.46 -2.42 -15.28
N ALA A 12 -6.01 -1.94 -16.40
CA ALA A 12 -7.24 -1.15 -16.36
C ALA A 12 -8.38 -2.07 -15.90
N PHE A 13 -9.00 -1.76 -14.77
CA PHE A 13 -10.17 -2.48 -14.27
C PHE A 13 -11.42 -1.95 -14.96
N PHE A 14 -12.25 -2.84 -15.51
CA PHE A 14 -13.53 -2.48 -16.10
C PHE A 14 -14.64 -2.42 -15.05
N ALA A 15 -15.69 -1.66 -15.32
CA ALA A 15 -16.76 -1.36 -14.35
C ALA A 15 -17.46 -2.58 -13.73
N GLN A 16 -17.42 -3.75 -14.38
CA GLN A 16 -17.95 -5.02 -13.84
C GLN A 16 -17.15 -5.54 -12.65
N ASP A 17 -15.86 -5.20 -12.58
CA ASP A 17 -14.94 -5.67 -11.55
C ASP A 17 -15.11 -4.89 -10.23
N PHE A 18 -15.69 -3.70 -10.28
CA PHE A 18 -15.84 -2.82 -9.11
C PHE A 18 -16.74 -3.42 -8.02
N ASN A 19 -17.75 -4.21 -8.37
CA ASN A 19 -18.68 -4.77 -7.37
C ASN A 19 -17.99 -5.81 -6.46
N GLU A 20 -17.13 -6.67 -7.01
CA GLU A 20 -16.36 -7.63 -6.21
C GLU A 20 -15.30 -6.92 -5.38
N PHE A 21 -14.65 -5.91 -5.96
CA PHE A 21 -13.67 -5.10 -5.26
C PHE A 21 -14.28 -4.32 -4.09
N ASN A 22 -15.49 -3.79 -4.26
CA ASN A 22 -16.21 -3.09 -3.19
C ASN A 22 -16.49 -3.99 -1.98
N LYS A 23 -16.73 -5.29 -2.20
CA LYS A 23 -16.95 -6.24 -1.11
C LYS A 23 -15.75 -6.31 -0.15
N ILE A 24 -14.51 -6.21 -0.65
CA ILE A 24 -13.34 -6.25 0.23
C ILE A 24 -13.25 -5.01 1.13
N PHE A 25 -13.64 -3.83 0.63
CA PHE A 25 -13.66 -2.62 1.46
C PHE A 25 -14.71 -2.72 2.58
N ASP A 26 -15.89 -3.28 2.28
CA ASP A 26 -16.92 -3.51 3.28
C ASP A 26 -16.49 -4.57 4.30
N LEU A 27 -15.84 -5.67 3.88
CA LEU A 27 -15.27 -6.67 4.80
C LEU A 27 -14.22 -6.06 5.73
N ILE A 28 -13.28 -5.31 5.19
CA ILE A 28 -12.25 -4.64 5.99
C ILE A 28 -12.90 -3.68 6.98
N ARG A 29 -13.85 -2.86 6.54
CA ARG A 29 -14.56 -1.91 7.39
C ARG A 29 -15.30 -2.62 8.52
N ASN A 30 -16.05 -3.65 8.21
CA ASN A 30 -16.80 -4.43 9.19
C ASN A 30 -15.85 -5.07 10.21
N SER A 31 -14.74 -5.66 9.75
CA SER A 31 -13.72 -6.24 10.61
C SER A 31 -13.04 -5.20 11.51
N LEU A 32 -12.75 -4.00 10.99
CA LEU A 32 -12.20 -2.91 11.80
C LEU A 32 -13.17 -2.47 12.91
N ILE A 33 -14.49 -2.54 12.67
CA ILE A 33 -15.54 -2.21 13.65
C ILE A 33 -15.77 -3.37 14.62
N SER A 34 -16.04 -4.58 14.12
CA SER A 34 -16.42 -5.73 14.97
C SER A 34 -15.25 -6.37 15.70
N GLY A 35 -14.07 -6.35 15.08
CA GLY A 35 -12.89 -7.03 15.58
C GLY A 35 -12.73 -8.46 15.09
N GLU A 36 -13.65 -8.95 14.30
CA GLU A 36 -13.59 -10.28 13.72
C GLU A 36 -12.60 -10.31 12.55
N GLU A 37 -12.03 -11.47 12.29
CA GLU A 37 -11.20 -11.69 11.11
C GLU A 37 -12.07 -11.67 9.84
N ILE A 38 -11.51 -11.17 8.74
CA ILE A 38 -12.19 -11.25 7.45
C ILE A 38 -11.95 -12.62 6.81
N ASP A 39 -12.92 -13.09 6.04
CA ASP A 39 -12.77 -14.21 5.13
C ASP A 39 -12.75 -13.68 3.68
N VAL A 40 -11.56 -13.70 3.06
CA VAL A 40 -11.39 -13.26 1.66
C VAL A 40 -11.60 -14.40 0.67
N ASN A 41 -11.79 -15.65 1.10
CA ASN A 41 -11.95 -16.80 0.19
C ASN A 41 -13.25 -16.72 -0.60
N ASN A 42 -14.24 -15.99 -0.09
CA ASN A 42 -15.52 -15.77 -0.75
C ASN A 42 -15.48 -14.62 -1.78
N ILE A 43 -14.33 -13.96 -1.93
CA ILE A 43 -14.10 -12.93 -2.93
C ILE A 43 -13.07 -13.46 -3.92
N ASN A 44 -13.39 -13.43 -5.20
CA ASN A 44 -12.46 -13.88 -6.22
C ASN A 44 -11.34 -12.84 -6.45
N LEU A 45 -10.50 -12.65 -5.42
CA LEU A 45 -9.37 -11.70 -5.48
C LEU A 45 -8.25 -12.18 -6.42
N SER A 46 -8.20 -13.47 -6.75
CA SER A 46 -7.19 -14.01 -7.68
C SER A 46 -7.27 -13.41 -9.08
N GLN A 47 -8.40 -12.85 -9.45
CA GLN A 47 -8.55 -12.12 -10.72
C GLN A 47 -7.80 -10.78 -10.70
N TYR A 48 -7.58 -10.20 -9.50
CA TYR A 48 -7.02 -8.86 -9.32
C TYR A 48 -5.62 -8.88 -8.72
N ILE A 49 -5.35 -9.87 -7.87
CA ILE A 49 -4.11 -9.99 -7.13
C ILE A 49 -3.47 -11.33 -7.50
N ASP A 50 -2.42 -11.27 -8.31
CA ASP A 50 -1.53 -12.42 -8.51
C ASP A 50 -0.65 -12.54 -7.26
N PHE A 51 -1.16 -13.29 -6.27
CA PHE A 51 -0.53 -13.38 -4.96
C PHE A 51 0.75 -14.22 -5.02
N ASN A 52 1.85 -13.59 -4.62
CA ASN A 52 3.14 -14.23 -4.42
C ASN A 52 3.59 -14.01 -2.96
N PRO A 53 3.71 -15.07 -2.14
CA PRO A 53 4.04 -14.94 -0.71
C PRO A 53 5.39 -14.26 -0.44
N ASN A 54 6.30 -14.25 -1.41
CA ASN A 54 7.58 -13.58 -1.29
C ASN A 54 7.57 -12.11 -1.74
N LEU A 55 6.53 -11.70 -2.44
CA LEU A 55 6.47 -10.40 -3.11
C LEU A 55 5.27 -9.56 -2.69
N THR A 56 4.07 -10.14 -2.64
CA THR A 56 2.82 -9.41 -2.54
C THR A 56 2.59 -8.85 -1.15
N ARG A 57 3.26 -7.74 -0.86
CA ARG A 57 3.02 -6.96 0.36
C ARG A 57 1.77 -6.11 0.16
N VAL A 58 0.83 -6.21 1.11
CA VAL A 58 -0.39 -5.41 1.13
C VAL A 58 -0.21 -4.23 2.08
N PHE A 59 -0.66 -3.06 1.65
CA PHE A 59 -0.80 -1.86 2.47
C PHE A 59 -2.27 -1.53 2.60
N ILE A 60 -2.71 -1.22 3.81
CA ILE A 60 -4.05 -0.67 4.07
C ILE A 60 -3.88 0.69 4.71
N SER A 61 -4.52 1.68 4.11
CA SER A 61 -4.54 3.07 4.59
C SER A 61 -5.94 3.49 4.95
N ILE A 62 -6.09 4.24 6.03
CA ILE A 62 -7.34 4.89 6.45
C ILE A 62 -7.12 6.39 6.40
N PHE A 63 -8.06 7.09 5.79
CA PHE A 63 -8.09 8.55 5.68
C PHE A 63 -9.37 9.09 6.27
N GLN A 64 -9.27 10.15 7.06
CA GLN A 64 -10.43 10.87 7.55
C GLN A 64 -10.21 12.37 7.47
N SER A 65 -11.18 13.08 6.85
CA SER A 65 -11.26 14.57 6.82
C SER A 65 -9.96 15.24 6.40
N GLY A 66 -9.27 14.70 5.40
CA GLY A 66 -8.08 15.28 4.76
C GLY A 66 -6.82 15.38 5.62
N VAL A 67 -6.91 15.23 6.93
CA VAL A 67 -5.80 15.48 7.86
C VAL A 67 -5.33 14.22 8.57
N LYS A 68 -6.23 13.26 8.86
CA LYS A 68 -5.88 12.04 9.57
C LYS A 68 -5.54 10.94 8.55
N HIS A 69 -4.36 10.35 8.71
CA HIS A 69 -3.89 9.23 7.90
C HIS A 69 -3.21 8.20 8.78
N LEU A 70 -3.63 6.95 8.66
CA LEU A 70 -3.01 5.80 9.30
C LEU A 70 -2.79 4.73 8.24
N ARG A 71 -1.57 4.21 8.14
CA ARG A 71 -1.20 3.16 7.20
C ARG A 71 -0.42 2.07 7.89
N VAL A 72 -0.75 0.84 7.54
CA VAL A 72 -0.02 -0.36 7.93
C VAL A 72 0.32 -1.20 6.69
N ASN A 73 1.20 -2.16 6.86
CA ASN A 73 1.46 -3.15 5.82
C ASN A 73 1.73 -4.52 6.42
N SER A 74 1.52 -5.56 5.63
CA SER A 74 1.89 -6.93 5.96
C SER A 74 2.30 -7.72 4.72
N LEU A 75 3.05 -8.78 4.96
CA LEU A 75 3.39 -9.83 4.01
C LEU A 75 3.38 -11.13 4.79
N LYS A 76 2.53 -12.07 4.42
CA LYS A 76 2.38 -13.40 5.01
C LYS A 76 2.37 -14.44 3.90
N ASP A 77 2.27 -15.70 4.28
CA ASP A 77 2.32 -16.83 3.36
C ASP A 77 1.10 -16.94 2.45
N ASP A 78 0.00 -16.31 2.84
CA ASP A 78 -1.24 -16.25 2.07
C ASP A 78 -1.92 -14.88 2.17
N LEU A 79 -2.88 -14.64 1.27
CA LEU A 79 -3.57 -13.37 1.15
C LEU A 79 -4.50 -13.12 2.36
N GLN A 80 -5.20 -14.15 2.82
CA GLN A 80 -6.09 -14.11 3.99
C GLN A 80 -5.32 -13.63 5.24
N SER A 81 -4.22 -14.32 5.56
CA SER A 81 -3.36 -13.99 6.69
C SER A 81 -2.72 -12.60 6.54
N THR A 82 -2.41 -12.18 5.30
CA THR A 82 -1.86 -10.86 5.03
C THR A 82 -2.85 -9.75 5.34
N PHE A 83 -4.11 -9.88 4.92
CA PHE A 83 -5.16 -8.91 5.23
C PHE A 83 -5.48 -8.87 6.73
N ASN A 84 -5.66 -10.02 7.36
CA ASN A 84 -5.95 -10.09 8.80
C ASN A 84 -4.82 -9.49 9.63
N ALA A 85 -3.56 -9.72 9.25
CA ALA A 85 -2.41 -9.08 9.90
C ALA A 85 -2.39 -7.54 9.71
N CYS A 86 -2.81 -7.03 8.56
CA CYS A 86 -2.97 -5.58 8.36
C CYS A 86 -4.08 -5.01 9.26
N ILE A 87 -5.24 -5.67 9.32
CA ILE A 87 -6.38 -5.25 10.14
C ILE A 87 -5.99 -5.23 11.63
N ALA A 88 -5.35 -6.29 12.11
CA ALA A 88 -4.87 -6.36 13.49
C ALA A 88 -3.90 -5.22 13.83
N LYS A 89 -2.97 -4.90 12.92
CA LYS A 89 -2.04 -3.77 13.08
C LYS A 89 -2.75 -2.42 13.09
N LEU A 90 -3.76 -2.21 12.24
CA LEU A 90 -4.55 -0.98 12.25
C LEU A 90 -5.25 -0.79 13.59
N ARG A 91 -5.94 -1.83 14.08
CA ARG A 91 -6.69 -1.78 15.34
C ARG A 91 -5.79 -1.59 16.56
N SER A 92 -4.58 -2.15 16.55
CA SER A 92 -3.60 -1.98 17.63
C SER A 92 -2.85 -0.65 17.59
N ALA A 93 -2.99 0.13 16.53
CA ALA A 93 -2.31 1.40 16.42
C ALA A 93 -2.91 2.43 17.38
N GLU A 94 -2.06 3.12 18.13
CA GLU A 94 -2.46 4.13 19.13
C GLU A 94 -3.44 5.19 18.58
N ARG A 95 -3.26 5.56 17.33
CA ARG A 95 -4.10 6.57 16.66
C ARG A 95 -5.39 6.02 16.08
N PHE A 96 -5.62 4.70 16.13
CA PHE A 96 -6.80 4.09 15.49
C PHE A 96 -8.12 4.64 16.04
N SER A 97 -8.20 4.85 17.37
CA SER A 97 -9.38 5.41 18.04
C SER A 97 -9.79 6.81 17.58
N GLN A 98 -8.92 7.49 16.82
CA GLN A 98 -9.20 8.82 16.28
C GLN A 98 -10.01 8.78 14.98
N PHE A 99 -10.26 7.58 14.41
CA PHE A 99 -10.98 7.40 13.16
C PHE A 99 -12.40 6.88 13.42
N ASP A 100 -13.38 7.54 12.84
CA ASP A 100 -14.74 7.02 12.77
C ASP A 100 -14.88 6.11 11.55
N ILE A 101 -14.58 4.83 11.74
CA ILE A 101 -14.58 3.83 10.66
C ILE A 101 -15.99 3.61 10.10
N SER A 102 -17.04 3.89 10.88
CA SER A 102 -18.43 3.73 10.43
C SER A 102 -18.87 4.81 9.44
N ASP A 103 -18.25 5.97 9.48
CA ASP A 103 -18.53 7.09 8.59
C ASP A 103 -17.92 6.85 7.19
N LYS A 104 -18.72 6.27 6.27
CA LYS A 104 -18.27 5.96 4.90
C LYS A 104 -17.96 7.20 4.06
N ASP A 105 -18.56 8.32 4.37
CA ASP A 105 -18.40 9.55 3.58
C ASP A 105 -17.09 10.27 3.92
N ASN A 106 -16.72 10.30 5.20
CA ASN A 106 -15.55 11.02 5.68
C ASN A 106 -14.35 10.11 6.01
N CYS A 107 -14.59 8.81 6.24
CA CYS A 107 -13.54 7.84 6.50
C CYS A 107 -13.37 6.86 5.33
N ARG A 108 -12.29 7.02 4.58
CA ARG A 108 -11.98 6.22 3.39
C ARG A 108 -10.89 5.20 3.67
N ILE A 109 -11.05 4.02 3.09
CA ILE A 109 -10.07 2.94 3.11
C ILE A 109 -9.43 2.86 1.72
N MET A 110 -8.12 2.70 1.67
CA MET A 110 -7.36 2.44 0.47
C MET A 110 -6.52 1.19 0.64
N ILE A 111 -6.45 0.38 -0.40
CA ILE A 111 -5.66 -0.85 -0.44
C ILE A 111 -4.65 -0.72 -1.57
N GLU A 112 -3.40 -1.00 -1.27
CA GLU A 112 -2.30 -1.05 -2.24
C GLU A 112 -1.56 -2.37 -2.06
N TRP A 113 -1.07 -2.96 -3.14
CA TRP A 113 -0.24 -4.17 -3.07
C TRP A 113 0.88 -4.14 -4.08
N VAL A 114 1.95 -4.84 -3.73
CA VAL A 114 3.12 -4.96 -4.59
C VAL A 114 2.87 -6.02 -5.64
N ILE A 115 2.94 -5.64 -6.91
CA ILE A 115 2.79 -6.55 -8.07
C ILE A 115 4.16 -7.08 -8.50
N SER A 116 5.17 -6.21 -8.55
CA SER A 116 6.51 -6.56 -8.97
C SER A 116 7.56 -5.71 -8.25
N ARG A 117 8.79 -6.20 -8.21
CA ARG A 117 9.93 -5.47 -7.65
C ARG A 117 11.10 -5.47 -8.62
N ARG A 118 11.81 -4.36 -8.64
CA ARG A 118 13.07 -4.22 -9.36
C ARG A 118 14.08 -3.52 -8.47
N GLU A 119 15.22 -4.15 -8.29
CA GLU A 119 16.33 -3.54 -7.57
C GLU A 119 16.95 -2.39 -8.37
N ILE A 120 17.26 -1.31 -7.67
CA ILE A 120 17.95 -0.16 -8.24
C ILE A 120 19.30 -0.03 -7.55
N ILE A 121 20.38 -0.13 -8.33
CA ILE A 121 21.72 0.08 -7.81
C ILE A 121 21.92 1.59 -7.55
N PRO A 122 22.24 2.02 -6.31
CA PRO A 122 22.32 3.45 -5.94
C PRO A 122 23.26 4.28 -6.82
N LYS A 123 24.38 3.71 -7.28
CA LYS A 123 25.31 4.38 -8.19
C LYS A 123 24.67 4.78 -9.53
N LYS A 124 23.72 3.98 -10.03
CA LYS A 124 22.98 4.29 -11.25
C LYS A 124 21.91 5.38 -11.02
N LEU A 125 21.38 5.49 -9.81
CA LEU A 125 20.47 6.57 -9.43
C LEU A 125 21.13 7.94 -9.46
N ILE A 126 22.41 8.01 -9.04
CA ILE A 126 23.16 9.27 -8.98
C ILE A 126 23.74 9.65 -10.35
N GLN A 127 24.11 8.67 -11.17
CA GLN A 127 24.77 8.89 -12.45
C GLN A 127 23.85 8.94 -13.66
N SER A 128 22.70 8.30 -13.61
CA SER A 128 21.74 8.39 -14.70
C SER A 128 20.92 9.67 -14.56
N LYS A 129 20.86 10.44 -15.62
CA LYS A 129 19.78 11.41 -15.80
C LYS A 129 18.50 10.63 -15.50
N PHE A 130 17.77 11.01 -14.47
CA PHE A 130 16.60 10.32 -13.89
C PHE A 130 15.55 9.80 -14.90
N ASN A 131 15.64 10.22 -16.14
CA ASN A 131 14.78 9.83 -17.27
C ASN A 131 14.82 8.32 -17.62
N SER A 132 15.82 7.56 -17.18
CA SER A 132 15.92 6.12 -17.45
C SER A 132 15.11 5.24 -16.51
N LEU A 133 14.64 5.76 -15.39
CA LEU A 133 14.00 4.98 -14.35
C LEU A 133 12.47 4.88 -14.49
N ARG A 134 11.84 5.58 -15.42
CA ARG A 134 10.38 5.58 -15.63
C ARG A 134 9.60 5.53 -14.31
N PHE A 135 10.00 6.36 -13.32
CA PHE A 135 9.26 6.46 -12.08
C PHE A 135 8.03 7.34 -12.29
N GLU A 136 6.86 6.74 -12.20
CA GLU A 136 5.58 7.42 -12.38
C GLU A 136 4.94 7.65 -11.01
N ILE A 137 4.78 8.91 -10.66
CA ILE A 137 4.10 9.33 -9.43
C ILE A 137 2.66 8.84 -9.44
N GLY A 138 2.21 8.31 -8.32
CA GLY A 138 0.84 7.76 -8.17
C GLY A 138 0.69 6.32 -8.69
N ILE A 139 1.73 5.77 -9.32
CA ILE A 139 1.75 4.38 -9.81
C ILE A 139 2.86 3.60 -9.11
N ASN A 140 4.08 4.14 -9.12
CA ASN A 140 5.24 3.45 -8.59
C ASN A 140 5.50 3.80 -7.11
N GLY A 141 5.86 2.79 -6.34
CA GLY A 141 6.39 2.94 -4.99
C GLY A 141 7.90 2.77 -4.93
N LEU A 142 8.47 3.03 -3.77
CA LEU A 142 9.88 2.80 -3.45
C LEU A 142 9.97 2.01 -2.14
N GLU A 143 10.87 1.06 -2.09
CA GLU A 143 11.30 0.39 -0.85
C GLU A 143 12.76 0.75 -0.61
N LEU A 144 13.07 1.20 0.60
CA LEU A 144 14.42 1.44 1.07
C LEU A 144 14.73 0.46 2.20
N GLU A 145 15.76 -0.34 2.03
CA GLU A 145 16.28 -1.24 3.06
C GLU A 145 17.54 -0.65 3.69
N LYS A 146 17.53 -0.54 5.03
CA LYS A 146 18.67 -0.09 5.83
C LYS A 146 18.87 -1.05 7.00
N GLY A 147 19.86 -1.93 6.90
CA GLY A 147 20.05 -3.02 7.86
C GLY A 147 18.87 -3.97 7.85
N ARG A 148 18.20 -4.14 8.99
CA ARG A 148 17.00 -4.98 9.12
C ARG A 148 15.68 -4.22 8.91
N ASN A 149 15.75 -2.93 8.74
CA ASN A 149 14.56 -2.09 8.62
C ASN A 149 14.20 -1.83 7.15
N LYS A 150 12.92 -1.87 6.85
CA LYS A 150 12.35 -1.55 5.55
C LYS A 150 11.44 -0.34 5.65
N TYR A 151 11.65 0.61 4.77
CA TYR A 151 10.89 1.85 4.68
C TYR A 151 10.21 1.89 3.32
N PHE A 152 8.95 2.30 3.30
CA PHE A 152 8.13 2.29 2.10
C PHE A 152 7.63 3.69 1.77
N TYR A 153 7.67 3.99 0.48
CA TYR A 153 6.94 5.07 -0.16
C TYR A 153 6.00 4.43 -1.16
N THR A 154 4.70 4.67 -1.01
CA THR A 154 3.69 4.07 -1.88
C THR A 154 3.07 5.14 -2.79
N PRO A 155 2.33 4.75 -3.85
CA PRO A 155 1.57 5.69 -4.65
C PRO A 155 0.68 6.63 -3.83
N THR A 156 0.09 6.13 -2.76
CA THR A 156 -0.71 6.94 -1.83
C THR A 156 0.10 8.05 -1.15
N ASP A 157 1.38 7.83 -0.82
CA ASP A 157 2.23 8.87 -0.22
C ASP A 157 2.38 10.07 -1.17
N ALA A 158 2.38 9.84 -2.49
CA ALA A 158 2.43 10.93 -3.47
C ALA A 158 1.24 11.87 -3.32
N VAL A 159 0.05 11.32 -3.12
CA VAL A 159 -1.18 12.09 -2.95
C VAL A 159 -1.20 12.80 -1.59
N VAL A 160 -0.91 12.06 -0.50
CA VAL A 160 -0.96 12.58 0.88
C VAL A 160 0.01 13.73 1.09
N PHE A 161 1.21 13.63 0.53
CA PHE A 161 2.27 14.63 0.72
C PHE A 161 2.44 15.58 -0.47
N SER A 162 1.54 15.49 -1.48
CA SER A 162 1.58 16.31 -2.70
C SER A 162 2.95 16.27 -3.40
N HIS A 163 3.56 15.09 -3.44
CA HIS A 163 4.86 14.91 -4.08
C HIS A 163 4.72 14.85 -5.60
N MET A 164 5.61 15.51 -6.31
CA MET A 164 5.55 15.66 -7.77
C MET A 164 6.67 14.95 -8.53
N GLY A 165 7.48 14.13 -7.86
CA GLY A 165 8.57 13.42 -8.55
C GLY A 165 9.41 12.52 -7.65
N LEU A 166 10.30 11.76 -8.29
CA LEU A 166 11.18 10.79 -7.63
C LEU A 166 12.04 11.42 -6.53
N THR A 167 12.53 12.64 -6.74
CA THR A 167 13.35 13.35 -5.75
C THR A 167 12.58 13.57 -4.44
N ASN A 168 11.30 13.96 -4.52
CA ASN A 168 10.46 14.13 -3.35
C ASN A 168 10.23 12.80 -2.63
N ALA A 169 9.95 11.72 -3.38
CA ALA A 169 9.77 10.38 -2.84
C ALA A 169 11.02 9.87 -2.13
N LEU A 170 12.20 10.03 -2.73
CA LEU A 170 13.49 9.66 -2.13
C LEU A 170 13.77 10.46 -0.85
N ASN A 171 13.59 11.77 -0.89
CA ASN A 171 13.78 12.61 0.29
C ASN A 171 12.82 12.24 1.43
N HIS A 172 11.57 11.89 1.10
CA HIS A 172 10.60 11.42 2.07
C HIS A 172 11.04 10.11 2.74
N LEU A 173 11.54 9.14 1.97
CA LEU A 173 12.09 7.89 2.52
C LEU A 173 13.32 8.13 3.38
N LEU A 174 14.25 8.97 2.92
CA LEU A 174 15.48 9.26 3.66
C LEU A 174 15.24 9.95 5.01
N ARG A 175 14.16 10.72 5.12
CA ARG A 175 13.77 11.33 6.42
C ARG A 175 13.20 10.33 7.43
N LYS A 176 12.77 9.12 6.97
CA LYS A 176 12.27 8.04 7.83
C LYS A 176 13.40 7.15 8.38
N THR A 177 14.62 7.27 7.86
CA THR A 177 15.79 6.41 8.20
C THR A 177 16.71 7.05 9.20
#